data_f2848f3800b599fa49ae2b4cbcbee539
#
_entry.id   f2848f3800b599fa49ae2b4cbcbee539
#
_cell.length_a   1.000
_cell.length_b   1.000
_cell.length_c   1.000
_cell.angle_alpha   90.00
_cell.angle_beta   90.00
_cell.angle_gamma   90.00
#
_symmetry.space_group_name_H-M   'P 1'
#
loop_
_entity.id
_entity.type
_entity.pdbx_description
1 polymer ?
#
loop_
_entity_poly.entity_id
_entity_poly.type
_entity_poly.pdbx_seq_one_letter_code
_entity_poly.pdbx_strand_id
1 'polypeptide(L)'
;MTSRGPRERAASEQVLRLRRLWEEHVHRPFPGTGTDPRLQEVALYSSWLGSIVEAALEGGALDPLHADMLKIHRAEGNRELFRAGGELGDPVRSYVARLITIEDILISLPVDK
;
A
#
# COMPACT_ATOMS: atom_id res chain seq x y z
N MET A 1 24.15 7.61 24.86
CA MET A 1 22.96 7.75 24.04
C MET A 1 23.33 7.77 22.58
N THR A 2 22.94 6.74 21.86
CA THR A 2 23.26 6.64 20.44
C THR A 2 22.23 7.39 19.62
N SER A 3 22.66 8.36 18.81
CA SER A 3 21.79 9.03 17.87
C SER A 3 21.48 8.10 16.71
N ARG A 4 20.25 8.18 16.21
CA ARG A 4 19.86 7.43 15.02
C ARG A 4 20.63 7.94 13.81
N GLY A 5 21.13 7.01 12.99
CA GLY A 5 21.73 7.35 11.72
C GLY A 5 20.73 7.89 10.71
N PRO A 6 21.20 8.49 9.60
CA PRO A 6 20.29 9.00 8.56
C PRO A 6 19.33 7.97 8.00
N ARG A 7 19.76 6.71 7.85
CA ARG A 7 18.91 5.63 7.34
C ARG A 7 17.79 5.29 8.31
N GLU A 8 18.09 5.27 9.61
CA GLU A 8 17.09 4.97 10.64
C GLU A 8 16.05 6.10 10.72
N ARG A 9 16.49 7.34 10.59
CA ARG A 9 15.57 8.48 10.57
C ARG A 9 14.66 8.44 9.36
N ALA A 10 15.22 8.16 8.18
CA ALA A 10 14.44 8.06 6.95
C ALA A 10 13.41 6.92 7.05
N ALA A 11 13.81 5.77 7.60
CA ALA A 11 12.90 4.64 7.79
C ALA A 11 11.78 5.00 8.76
N SER A 12 12.09 5.69 9.87
CA SER A 12 11.08 6.13 10.84
C SER A 12 10.10 7.12 10.23
N GLU A 13 10.58 8.06 9.42
CA GLU A 13 9.75 9.02 8.71
C GLU A 13 8.81 8.32 7.73
N GLN A 14 9.30 7.32 7.00
CA GLN A 14 8.49 6.55 6.07
C GLN A 14 7.42 5.74 6.79
N VAL A 15 7.74 5.15 7.94
CA VAL A 15 6.75 4.43 8.76
C VAL A 15 5.66 5.39 9.25
N LEU A 16 6.03 6.58 9.71
CA LEU A 16 5.06 7.59 10.14
C LEU A 16 4.17 8.06 8.99
N ARG A 17 4.77 8.24 7.82
CA ARG A 17 4.03 8.62 6.62
C ARG A 17 3.05 7.52 6.21
N LEU A 18 3.51 6.26 6.25
CA LEU A 18 2.68 5.11 5.96
C LEU A 18 1.48 5.05 6.90
N ARG A 19 1.72 5.22 8.21
CA ARG A 19 0.65 5.21 9.21
C ARG A 19 -0.40 6.27 8.91
N ARG A 20 0.04 7.50 8.63
CA ARG A 20 -0.87 8.61 8.35
C ARG A 20 -1.72 8.33 7.11
N LEU A 21 -1.08 7.92 6.02
CA LEU A 21 -1.79 7.64 4.78
C LEU A 21 -2.75 6.46 4.91
N TRP A 22 -2.33 5.43 5.64
CA TRP A 22 -3.19 4.28 5.88
C TRP A 22 -4.40 4.64 6.74
N GLU A 23 -4.20 5.41 7.80
CA GLU A 23 -5.31 5.89 8.65
C GLU A 23 -6.31 6.73 7.84
N GLU A 24 -5.82 7.63 7.00
CA GLU A 24 -6.68 8.40 6.11
C GLU A 24 -7.44 7.49 5.14
N HIS A 25 -6.75 6.49 4.59
CA HIS A 25 -7.34 5.58 3.62
C HIS A 25 -8.46 4.73 4.23
N VAL A 26 -8.26 4.17 5.42
CA VAL A 26 -9.27 3.30 6.06
C VAL A 26 -10.51 4.06 6.51
N HIS A 27 -10.41 5.37 6.68
CA HIS A 27 -11.56 6.20 7.02
C HIS A 27 -12.40 6.60 5.80
N ARG A 28 -11.91 6.34 4.59
CA ARG A 28 -12.64 6.62 3.36
C ARG A 28 -13.47 5.41 2.96
N PRO A 29 -14.72 5.61 2.52
CA PRO A 29 -15.54 4.49 2.09
C PRO A 29 -14.97 3.86 0.82
N PHE A 30 -15.23 2.56 0.64
CA PHE A 30 -14.92 1.89 -0.62
C PHE A 30 -15.74 2.55 -1.75
N PRO A 31 -15.11 2.80 -2.93
CA PRO A 31 -15.71 3.66 -3.96
C PRO A 31 -16.77 2.99 -4.82
N GLY A 32 -17.51 2.06 -4.31
CA GLY A 32 -18.57 1.45 -5.08
C GLY A 32 -19.30 0.36 -4.35
N THR A 33 -20.44 -0.02 -4.91
CA THR A 33 -21.23 -1.16 -4.45
C THR A 33 -21.55 -2.01 -5.66
N GLY A 34 -21.69 -3.32 -5.45
CA GLY A 34 -22.11 -4.21 -6.51
C GLY A 34 -21.08 -5.28 -6.88
N THR A 35 -21.33 -5.93 -7.98
CA THR A 35 -20.63 -7.14 -8.39
C THR A 35 -19.69 -6.94 -9.58
N ASP A 36 -19.35 -5.69 -9.91
CA ASP A 36 -18.42 -5.41 -11.00
C ASP A 36 -17.07 -6.07 -10.71
N PRO A 37 -16.58 -6.98 -11.59
CA PRO A 37 -15.32 -7.65 -11.37
C PRO A 37 -14.14 -6.72 -11.17
N ARG A 38 -14.17 -5.53 -11.80
CA ARG A 38 -13.10 -4.54 -11.65
C ARG A 38 -13.04 -3.98 -10.23
N LEU A 39 -14.20 -3.76 -9.61
CA LEU A 39 -14.27 -3.34 -8.21
C LEU A 39 -13.83 -4.44 -7.27
N GLN A 40 -14.14 -5.70 -7.59
CA GLN A 40 -13.70 -6.83 -6.78
C GLN A 40 -12.18 -6.95 -6.76
N GLU A 41 -11.53 -6.74 -7.91
CA GLU A 41 -10.07 -6.73 -8.00
C GLU A 41 -9.46 -5.63 -7.12
N VAL A 42 -10.05 -4.43 -7.15
CA VAL A 42 -9.59 -3.33 -6.29
C VAL A 42 -9.77 -3.67 -4.81
N ALA A 43 -10.91 -4.26 -4.44
CA ALA A 43 -11.18 -4.66 -3.06
C ALA A 43 -10.20 -5.73 -2.57
N LEU A 44 -9.92 -6.74 -3.39
CA LEU A 44 -8.96 -7.80 -3.06
C LEU A 44 -7.56 -7.22 -2.87
N TYR A 45 -7.14 -6.34 -3.76
CA TYR A 45 -5.84 -5.69 -3.65
C TYR A 45 -5.75 -4.84 -2.37
N SER A 46 -6.79 -4.06 -2.07
CA SER A 46 -6.83 -3.23 -0.86
C SER A 46 -6.71 -4.09 0.40
N SER A 47 -7.43 -5.19 0.45
CA SER A 47 -7.40 -6.13 1.59
C SER A 47 -6.02 -6.76 1.75
N TRP A 48 -5.44 -7.22 0.66
CA TRP A 48 -4.10 -7.82 0.64
C TRP A 48 -3.04 -6.81 1.09
N LEU A 49 -3.06 -5.63 0.49
CA LEU A 49 -2.11 -4.57 0.83
C LEU A 49 -2.24 -4.16 2.30
N GLY A 50 -3.48 -4.08 2.80
CA GLY A 50 -3.76 -3.74 4.19
C GLY A 50 -3.10 -4.68 5.19
N SER A 51 -3.10 -5.99 4.91
CA SER A 51 -2.45 -6.95 5.78
C SER A 51 -0.94 -6.71 5.86
N ILE A 52 -0.32 -6.33 4.74
CA ILE A 52 1.11 -6.00 4.68
C ILE A 52 1.38 -4.69 5.43
N VAL A 53 0.53 -3.69 5.24
CA VAL A 53 0.65 -2.40 5.93
C VAL A 53 0.61 -2.59 7.45
N GLU A 54 -0.37 -3.34 7.95
CA GLU A 54 -0.52 -3.57 9.38
C GLU A 54 0.70 -4.27 9.97
N ALA A 55 1.22 -5.28 9.29
CA ALA A 55 2.43 -5.98 9.72
C ALA A 55 3.65 -5.04 9.72
N ALA A 56 3.79 -4.20 8.69
CA ALA A 56 4.89 -3.25 8.59
C ALA A 56 4.82 -2.18 9.67
N LEU A 57 3.61 -1.69 10.00
CA LEU A 57 3.43 -0.70 11.06
C LEU A 57 3.75 -1.26 12.43
N GLU A 58 3.45 -2.53 12.66
CA GLU A 58 3.76 -3.20 13.91
C GLU A 58 5.26 -3.39 14.09
N GLY A 59 5.96 -3.84 13.04
CA GLY A 59 7.38 -4.17 13.10
C GLY A 59 8.33 -3.05 12.72
N GLY A 60 7.85 -2.00 12.07
CA GLY A 60 8.69 -0.90 11.60
C GLY A 60 9.52 -1.22 10.36
N ALA A 61 9.31 -2.39 9.75
CA ALA A 61 10.04 -2.85 8.58
C ALA A 61 9.20 -3.87 7.82
N LEU A 62 9.59 -4.16 6.57
CA LEU A 62 8.94 -5.21 5.78
C LEU A 62 9.49 -6.58 6.15
N ASP A 63 8.59 -7.53 6.31
CA ASP A 63 8.94 -8.94 6.31
C ASP A 63 9.54 -9.32 4.94
N PRO A 64 10.60 -10.15 4.87
CA PRO A 64 11.19 -10.57 3.60
C PRO A 64 10.19 -11.20 2.62
N LEU A 65 9.25 -11.98 3.12
CA LEU A 65 8.21 -12.57 2.27
C LEU A 65 7.32 -11.49 1.68
N HIS A 66 6.90 -10.52 2.49
CA HIS A 66 6.09 -9.41 1.99
C HIS A 66 6.84 -8.58 0.96
N ALA A 67 8.16 -8.35 1.18
CA ALA A 67 9.00 -7.65 0.22
C ALA A 67 9.01 -8.34 -1.14
N ASP A 68 9.16 -9.67 -1.14
CA ASP A 68 9.15 -10.47 -2.36
C ASP A 68 7.78 -10.43 -3.05
N MET A 69 6.70 -10.55 -2.28
CA MET A 69 5.34 -10.48 -2.80
C MET A 69 5.06 -9.14 -3.47
N LEU A 70 5.50 -8.04 -2.84
CA LEU A 70 5.34 -6.70 -3.41
C LEU A 70 6.11 -6.54 -4.72
N LYS A 71 7.32 -7.09 -4.80
CA LYS A 71 8.14 -7.05 -6.02
C LYS A 71 7.47 -7.82 -7.16
N ILE A 72 6.96 -9.00 -6.86
CA ILE A 72 6.27 -9.83 -7.85
C ILE A 72 5.02 -9.10 -8.35
N HIS A 73 4.23 -8.58 -7.44
CA HIS A 73 3.01 -7.85 -7.78
C HIS A 73 3.34 -6.63 -8.66
N ARG A 74 4.37 -5.87 -8.30
CA ARG A 74 4.80 -4.70 -9.07
C ARG A 74 5.30 -5.10 -10.46
N ALA A 75 6.02 -6.22 -10.58
CA ALA A 75 6.56 -6.71 -11.86
C ALA A 75 5.45 -7.16 -12.82
N GLU A 76 4.40 -7.79 -12.29
CA GLU A 76 3.22 -8.16 -13.07
C GLU A 76 2.37 -6.94 -13.41
N GLY A 77 2.68 -5.84 -12.78
CA GLY A 77 2.08 -4.54 -13.02
C GLY A 77 0.75 -4.37 -12.33
N ASN A 78 0.51 -3.18 -11.89
CA ASN A 78 -0.77 -2.78 -11.34
C ASN A 78 -1.75 -2.51 -12.48
N ARG A 79 -1.60 -3.23 -13.62
CA ARG A 79 -2.37 -2.99 -14.84
C ARG A 79 -3.86 -3.07 -14.62
N GLU A 80 -4.31 -4.11 -13.92
CA GLU A 80 -5.73 -4.30 -13.66
C GLU A 80 -6.28 -3.19 -12.77
N LEU A 81 -5.47 -2.71 -11.82
CA LEU A 81 -5.86 -1.61 -10.94
C LEU A 81 -5.96 -0.30 -11.72
N PHE A 82 -4.94 0.00 -12.52
CA PHE A 82 -4.94 1.21 -13.36
C PHE A 82 -6.06 1.17 -14.40
N ARG A 83 -6.31 0.00 -14.96
CA ARG A 83 -7.40 -0.21 -15.90
C ARG A 83 -8.76 0.06 -15.25
N ALA A 84 -8.97 -0.50 -14.05
CA ALA A 84 -10.20 -0.27 -13.30
C ALA A 84 -10.41 1.23 -13.03
N GLY A 85 -9.37 1.92 -12.56
CA GLY A 85 -9.42 3.36 -12.32
C GLY A 85 -9.71 4.15 -13.58
N GLY A 86 -9.09 3.77 -14.70
CA GLY A 86 -9.28 4.44 -15.98
C GLY A 86 -10.68 4.22 -16.56
N GLU A 87 -11.18 2.98 -16.49
CA GLU A 87 -12.50 2.64 -17.04
C GLU A 87 -13.65 3.14 -16.17
N LEU A 88 -13.50 3.08 -14.85
CA LEU A 88 -14.57 3.47 -13.93
C LEU A 88 -14.51 4.93 -13.51
N GLY A 89 -13.36 5.59 -13.68
CA GLY A 89 -13.19 6.99 -13.31
C GLY A 89 -13.20 7.19 -11.79
N ASP A 90 -13.36 8.43 -11.35
CA ASP A 90 -13.49 8.76 -9.94
C ASP A 90 -14.85 8.31 -9.40
N PRO A 91 -14.93 7.88 -8.14
CA PRO A 91 -13.86 7.90 -7.11
C PRO A 91 -12.90 6.71 -7.17
N VAL A 92 -13.08 5.74 -8.05
CA VAL A 92 -12.24 4.53 -8.14
C VAL A 92 -10.80 4.91 -8.46
N ARG A 93 -10.61 5.81 -9.42
CA ARG A 93 -9.25 6.26 -9.81
C ARG A 93 -8.49 6.83 -8.62
N SER A 94 -9.12 7.69 -7.83
CA SER A 94 -8.48 8.29 -6.65
C SER A 94 -8.18 7.25 -5.58
N TYR A 95 -9.07 6.29 -5.40
CA TYR A 95 -8.89 5.18 -4.46
C TYR A 95 -7.67 4.34 -4.85
N VAL A 96 -7.57 3.95 -6.11
CA VAL A 96 -6.43 3.19 -6.64
C VAL A 96 -5.13 3.99 -6.49
N ALA A 97 -5.16 5.28 -6.82
CA ALA A 97 -3.98 6.14 -6.69
C ALA A 97 -3.44 6.16 -5.26
N ARG A 98 -4.33 6.22 -4.26
CA ARG A 98 -3.92 6.15 -2.84
C ARG A 98 -3.29 4.81 -2.50
N LEU A 99 -3.86 3.71 -2.98
CA LEU A 99 -3.29 2.38 -2.75
C LEU A 99 -1.89 2.24 -3.36
N ILE A 100 -1.70 2.77 -4.56
CA ILE A 100 -0.39 2.73 -5.22
C ILE A 100 0.63 3.57 -4.45
N THR A 101 0.24 4.73 -3.94
CA THR A 101 1.12 5.56 -3.10
C THR A 101 1.53 4.82 -1.84
N ILE A 102 0.60 4.12 -1.19
CA ILE A 102 0.88 3.31 0.00
C ILE A 102 1.83 2.18 -0.35
N GLU A 103 1.61 1.50 -1.47
CA GLU A 103 2.51 0.45 -1.96
C GLU A 103 3.92 0.99 -2.19
N ASP A 104 4.06 2.17 -2.80
CA ASP A 104 5.36 2.81 -3.01
C ASP A 104 6.11 3.02 -1.70
N ILE A 105 5.41 3.47 -0.66
CA ILE A 105 6.01 3.67 0.64
C ILE A 105 6.45 2.34 1.25
N LEU A 106 5.60 1.31 1.15
CA LEU A 106 5.95 -0.03 1.64
C LEU A 106 7.23 -0.54 0.98
N ILE A 107 7.35 -0.40 -0.33
CA ILE A 107 8.52 -0.86 -1.07
C ILE A 107 9.78 -0.10 -0.63
N SER A 108 9.63 1.14 -0.18
CA SER A 108 10.76 1.96 0.29
C SER A 108 11.23 1.62 1.71
N LEU A 109 10.45 0.82 2.46
CA LEU A 109 10.82 0.46 3.83
C LEU A 109 11.99 -0.53 3.85
N PRO A 110 12.79 -0.51 4.93
CA PRO A 110 13.82 -1.52 5.09
C PRO A 110 13.21 -2.91 5.24
N VAL A 111 13.91 -3.91 4.75
CA VAL A 111 13.49 -5.30 4.88
C VAL A 111 14.12 -5.86 6.14
N ASP A 112 13.29 -6.47 6.98
CA ASP A 112 13.74 -7.11 8.20
C ASP A 112 14.46 -8.41 7.82
N LYS A 113 15.67 -8.57 8.33
CA LYS A 113 16.50 -9.74 8.02
C LYS A 113 16.43 -10.80 9.10
#